data_90268cf8d17f1f4b62269455b61e32ec
#
_entry.id   90268cf8d17f1f4b62269455b61e32ec
#
_cell.length_a   1.000
_cell.length_b   1.000
_cell.length_c   1.000
_cell.angle_alpha   90.00
_cell.angle_beta   90.00
_cell.angle_gamma   90.00
#
_symmetry.space_group_name_H-M   'P 1'
#
loop_
_entity.id
_entity.type
_entity.pdbx_description
1 polymer ?
#
loop_
_entity_poly.entity_id
_entity_poly.type
_entity_poly.pdbx_seq_one_letter_code
_entity_poly.pdbx_strand_id
1 'polypeptide(L)'
;EDDMSKIANYDGIIQVVVENLDIKQKVFEQVEQFRKPGTLVTSNTSGIPIHMMAEGRSDDFKANFCGTHFFNPPRYLRLLEIIPTPHTKPELVDFLMHYGDKFLGKTTVLCKDTPAFIANRVGVYSIMALLHLVEKMDLTVEEVDKFTGPALGRPKSATFRTTDVVGLDTMIKVSKGLYDNCPDDKAHDLFRLPEYVQKMEANNWLGDKTKQGFYKKTKTA
;
A
#
# COMPACT_ATOMS: atom_id res chain seq x y z
N GLU A 1 -7.81 22.50 8.19
CA GLU A 1 -8.68 23.02 9.25
C GLU A 1 -8.53 22.14 10.49
N ASP A 2 -8.21 22.74 11.64
CA ASP A 2 -7.92 22.00 12.87
C ASP A 2 -9.18 21.71 13.72
N ASP A 3 -10.37 21.78 13.10
CA ASP A 3 -11.67 21.61 13.79
C ASP A 3 -12.34 20.30 13.39
N MET A 4 -12.09 19.27 14.17
CA MET A 4 -12.68 17.93 13.99
C MET A 4 -14.21 17.90 14.15
N SER A 5 -14.83 18.89 14.82
CA SER A 5 -16.29 18.93 14.99
C SER A 5 -17.04 19.06 13.66
N LYS A 6 -16.41 19.62 12.65
CA LYS A 6 -16.99 19.79 11.31
C LYS A 6 -17.28 18.47 10.58
N ILE A 7 -16.62 17.36 10.96
CA ILE A 7 -16.88 16.06 10.35
C ILE A 7 -18.31 15.57 10.58
N ALA A 8 -19.01 16.10 11.59
CA ALA A 8 -20.43 15.84 11.81
C ALA A 8 -21.34 16.20 10.61
N ASN A 9 -20.86 17.03 9.69
CA ASN A 9 -21.62 17.46 8.51
C ASN A 9 -21.41 16.58 7.28
N TYR A 10 -20.54 15.56 7.37
CA TYR A 10 -20.20 14.70 6.23
C TYR A 10 -20.76 13.29 6.40
N ASP A 11 -21.11 12.68 5.27
CA ASP A 11 -21.64 11.31 5.21
C ASP A 11 -20.55 10.25 5.02
N GLY A 12 -19.33 10.68 4.66
CA GLY A 12 -18.17 9.81 4.49
C GLY A 12 -16.87 10.49 4.91
N ILE A 13 -16.01 9.73 5.58
CA ILE A 13 -14.72 10.18 6.10
C ILE A 13 -13.64 9.22 5.62
N ILE A 14 -12.61 9.75 4.96
CA ILE A 14 -11.43 8.99 4.52
C ILE A 14 -10.22 9.45 5.31
N GLN A 15 -9.63 8.55 6.09
CA GLN A 15 -8.43 8.82 6.86
C GLN A 15 -7.17 8.50 6.03
N VAL A 16 -6.24 9.46 5.94
CA VAL A 16 -5.00 9.37 5.16
C VAL A 16 -3.75 9.83 5.93
N VAL A 17 -3.77 9.73 7.26
CA VAL A 17 -2.61 10.10 8.09
C VAL A 17 -1.47 9.08 7.96
N VAL A 18 -0.31 9.41 8.56
CA VAL A 18 0.90 8.60 8.50
C VAL A 18 0.65 7.11 8.84
N GLU A 19 1.48 6.24 8.31
CA GLU A 19 1.37 4.79 8.47
C GLU A 19 1.93 4.35 9.85
N ASN A 20 1.16 4.68 10.90
CA ASN A 20 1.42 4.32 12.28
C ASN A 20 0.10 3.99 12.99
N LEU A 21 0.00 2.81 13.58
CA LEU A 21 -1.24 2.30 14.17
C LEU A 21 -1.77 3.19 15.31
N ASP A 22 -0.89 3.58 16.24
CA ASP A 22 -1.28 4.39 17.41
C ASP A 22 -1.83 5.76 17.00
N ILE A 23 -1.21 6.36 15.98
CA ILE A 23 -1.68 7.66 15.44
C ILE A 23 -3.03 7.48 14.79
N LYS A 24 -3.21 6.43 13.98
CA LYS A 24 -4.50 6.14 13.33
C LYS A 24 -5.61 5.87 14.34
N GLN A 25 -5.34 5.08 15.38
CA GLN A 25 -6.31 4.81 16.45
C GLN A 25 -6.73 6.09 17.20
N LYS A 26 -5.79 6.99 17.52
CA LYS A 26 -6.10 8.30 18.14
C LYS A 26 -6.96 9.17 17.23
N VAL A 27 -6.69 9.19 15.92
CA VAL A 27 -7.50 9.93 14.96
C VAL A 27 -8.91 9.33 14.89
N PHE A 28 -9.05 8.01 14.86
CA PHE A 28 -10.37 7.36 14.84
C PHE A 28 -11.14 7.54 16.15
N GLU A 29 -10.47 7.65 17.27
CA GLU A 29 -11.11 8.03 18.54
C GLU A 29 -11.75 9.42 18.44
N GLN A 30 -11.04 10.39 17.88
CA GLN A 30 -11.59 11.73 17.64
C GLN A 30 -12.73 11.71 16.60
N VAL A 31 -12.56 10.95 15.50
CA VAL A 31 -13.60 10.79 14.48
C VAL A 31 -14.88 10.24 15.11
N GLU A 32 -14.77 9.24 15.98
CA GLU A 32 -15.92 8.62 16.64
C GLU A 32 -16.68 9.58 17.54
N GLN A 33 -15.98 10.53 18.20
CA GLN A 33 -16.63 11.53 19.04
C GLN A 33 -17.51 12.53 18.27
N PHE A 34 -17.15 12.85 17.03
CA PHE A 34 -17.79 13.91 16.26
C PHE A 34 -18.64 13.42 15.09
N ARG A 35 -18.39 12.22 14.55
CA ARG A 35 -19.18 11.68 13.44
C ARG A 35 -20.65 11.42 13.85
N LYS A 36 -21.56 11.46 12.89
CA LYS A 36 -22.93 10.95 13.08
C LYS A 36 -22.91 9.42 13.14
N PRO A 37 -23.80 8.78 13.91
CA PRO A 37 -24.05 7.35 13.78
C PRO A 37 -24.33 6.96 12.33
N GLY A 38 -23.78 5.84 11.88
CA GLY A 38 -23.94 5.36 10.51
C GLY A 38 -23.05 6.04 9.45
N THR A 39 -22.26 7.07 9.81
CA THR A 39 -21.32 7.69 8.87
C THR A 39 -20.28 6.66 8.40
N LEU A 40 -20.09 6.57 7.09
CA LEU A 40 -19.02 5.78 6.47
C LEU A 40 -17.64 6.32 6.91
N VAL A 41 -16.80 5.45 7.44
CA VAL A 41 -15.40 5.75 7.78
C VAL A 41 -14.48 4.78 7.05
N THR A 42 -13.47 5.29 6.38
CA THR A 42 -12.46 4.44 5.72
C THR A 42 -11.05 4.87 6.05
N SER A 43 -10.11 3.93 5.93
CA SER A 43 -8.67 4.21 5.98
C SER A 43 -8.01 3.89 4.65
N ASN A 44 -7.13 4.77 4.20
CA ASN A 44 -6.26 4.56 3.04
C ASN A 44 -4.89 3.98 3.47
N THR A 45 -4.87 3.11 4.47
CA THR A 45 -3.65 2.40 4.87
C THR A 45 -3.14 1.51 3.76
N SER A 46 -1.83 1.32 3.66
CA SER A 46 -1.21 0.47 2.63
C SER A 46 -0.77 -0.90 3.15
N GLY A 47 -0.76 -1.11 4.48
CA GLY A 47 -0.24 -2.35 5.04
C GLY A 47 -0.71 -2.69 6.44
N ILE A 48 -1.24 -1.74 7.22
CA ILE A 48 -1.78 -2.02 8.55
C ILE A 48 -3.12 -2.75 8.39
N PRO A 49 -3.34 -3.92 9.03
CA PRO A 49 -4.62 -4.61 9.01
C PRO A 49 -5.76 -3.71 9.48
N ILE A 50 -6.87 -3.71 8.73
CA ILE A 50 -7.98 -2.78 8.94
C ILE A 50 -8.64 -3.01 10.31
N HIS A 51 -8.83 -4.28 10.71
CA HIS A 51 -9.45 -4.62 12.00
C HIS A 51 -8.71 -4.02 13.19
N MET A 52 -7.36 -3.95 13.16
CA MET A 52 -6.55 -3.39 14.26
C MET A 52 -6.85 -1.91 14.51
N MET A 53 -7.19 -1.17 13.47
CA MET A 53 -7.53 0.25 13.59
C MET A 53 -8.91 0.48 14.20
N ALA A 54 -9.80 -0.53 14.12
CA ALA A 54 -11.14 -0.49 14.70
C ALA A 54 -11.22 -1.06 16.13
N GLU A 55 -10.12 -1.54 16.68
CA GLU A 55 -10.08 -2.03 18.06
C GLU A 55 -10.49 -0.94 19.05
N GLY A 56 -11.31 -1.31 20.03
CA GLY A 56 -11.83 -0.39 21.04
C GLY A 56 -12.91 0.58 20.54
N ARG A 57 -13.29 0.54 19.26
CA ARG A 57 -14.37 1.39 18.72
C ARG A 57 -15.75 0.74 18.95
N SER A 58 -16.80 1.57 18.88
CA SER A 58 -18.18 1.10 19.01
C SER A 58 -18.59 0.14 17.90
N ASP A 59 -19.66 -0.63 18.12
CA ASP A 59 -20.20 -1.54 17.11
C ASP A 59 -20.72 -0.78 15.89
N ASP A 60 -21.28 0.42 16.09
CA ASP A 60 -21.68 1.28 14.97
C ASP A 60 -20.48 1.74 14.14
N PHE A 61 -19.36 2.11 14.80
CA PHE A 61 -18.12 2.44 14.06
C PHE A 61 -17.62 1.24 13.25
N LYS A 62 -17.47 0.08 13.88
CA LYS A 62 -16.99 -1.15 13.24
C LYS A 62 -17.86 -1.57 12.06
N ALA A 63 -19.17 -1.44 12.20
CA ALA A 63 -20.14 -1.79 11.16
C ALA A 63 -20.06 -0.86 9.93
N ASN A 64 -19.61 0.39 10.12
CA ASN A 64 -19.50 1.40 9.07
C ASN A 64 -18.02 1.72 8.72
N PHE A 65 -17.09 0.83 9.07
CA PHE A 65 -15.65 0.99 8.84
C PHE A 65 -15.12 -0.03 7.82
N CYS A 66 -14.24 0.45 6.92
CA CYS A 66 -13.65 -0.35 5.85
C CYS A 66 -12.29 0.23 5.43
N GLY A 67 -11.43 -0.57 4.84
CA GLY A 67 -10.25 -0.08 4.11
C GLY A 67 -10.63 0.33 2.69
N THR A 68 -10.10 1.46 2.23
CA THR A 68 -10.17 1.91 0.83
C THR A 68 -8.78 2.29 0.36
N HIS A 69 -8.05 1.34 -0.23
CA HIS A 69 -6.66 1.54 -0.61
C HIS A 69 -6.55 2.02 -2.06
N PHE A 70 -6.24 3.30 -2.21
CA PHE A 70 -5.91 3.94 -3.47
C PHE A 70 -4.42 3.83 -3.77
N PHE A 71 -4.07 3.80 -5.05
CA PHE A 71 -2.68 3.76 -5.51
C PHE A 71 -2.22 5.13 -6.00
N ASN A 72 -1.01 5.51 -5.62
CA ASN A 72 -0.44 6.82 -5.95
C ASN A 72 0.18 6.82 -7.37
N PRO A 73 -0.14 7.80 -8.22
CA PRO A 73 -1.06 8.91 -8.00
C PRO A 73 -2.54 8.51 -8.22
N PRO A 74 -3.42 8.77 -7.22
CA PRO A 74 -4.79 8.24 -7.21
C PRO A 74 -5.65 8.76 -8.38
N ARG A 75 -5.30 9.90 -8.94
CA ARG A 75 -6.00 10.44 -10.11
C ARG A 75 -5.86 9.55 -11.35
N TYR A 76 -4.72 8.90 -11.52
CA TYR A 76 -4.38 8.17 -12.75
C TYR A 76 -4.49 6.66 -12.60
N LEU A 77 -4.12 6.13 -11.44
CA LEU A 77 -4.19 4.69 -11.19
C LEU A 77 -5.63 4.26 -10.91
N ARG A 78 -6.10 3.28 -11.68
CA ARG A 78 -7.50 2.85 -11.65
C ARG A 78 -7.82 1.91 -10.49
N LEU A 79 -6.86 1.14 -10.01
CA LEU A 79 -7.10 0.16 -8.96
C LEU A 79 -7.53 0.83 -7.66
N LEU A 80 -8.60 0.30 -7.06
CA LEU A 80 -9.08 0.63 -5.73
C LEU A 80 -9.41 -0.67 -5.00
N GLU A 81 -8.64 -0.99 -3.98
CA GLU A 81 -8.90 -2.13 -3.12
C GLU A 81 -9.89 -1.74 -2.02
N ILE A 82 -10.92 -2.55 -1.83
CA ILE A 82 -11.92 -2.44 -0.76
C ILE A 82 -11.66 -3.58 0.21
N ILE A 83 -11.36 -3.24 1.45
CA ILE A 83 -10.90 -4.19 2.48
C ILE A 83 -11.87 -4.14 3.68
N PRO A 84 -12.95 -4.94 3.69
CA PRO A 84 -13.85 -5.03 4.82
C PRO A 84 -13.21 -5.79 5.99
N THR A 85 -13.66 -5.47 7.20
CA THR A 85 -13.44 -6.30 8.39
C THR A 85 -14.61 -7.30 8.56
N PRO A 86 -14.50 -8.28 9.47
CA PRO A 86 -15.64 -9.16 9.78
C PRO A 86 -16.90 -8.44 10.31
N HIS A 87 -16.75 -7.19 10.76
CA HIS A 87 -17.84 -6.37 11.30
C HIS A 87 -18.44 -5.40 10.28
N THR A 88 -17.78 -5.19 9.16
CA THR A 88 -18.23 -4.26 8.11
C THR A 88 -19.55 -4.73 7.51
N LYS A 89 -20.55 -3.86 7.41
CA LYS A 89 -21.84 -4.17 6.79
C LYS A 89 -21.65 -4.51 5.30
N PRO A 90 -22.30 -5.58 4.79
CA PRO A 90 -22.24 -5.92 3.36
C PRO A 90 -22.69 -4.78 2.45
N GLU A 91 -23.75 -4.04 2.84
CA GLU A 91 -24.29 -2.93 2.06
C GLU A 91 -23.27 -1.79 1.89
N LEU A 92 -22.39 -1.61 2.87
CA LEU A 92 -21.29 -0.64 2.78
C LEU A 92 -20.25 -1.07 1.74
N VAL A 93 -19.93 -2.36 1.71
CA VAL A 93 -19.01 -2.92 0.72
C VAL A 93 -19.59 -2.76 -0.69
N ASP A 94 -20.85 -3.13 -0.89
CA ASP A 94 -21.56 -2.99 -2.17
C ASP A 94 -21.60 -1.52 -2.62
N PHE A 95 -21.89 -0.60 -1.69
CA PHE A 95 -21.84 0.83 -1.97
C PHE A 95 -20.46 1.28 -2.43
N LEU A 96 -19.38 0.92 -1.71
CA LEU A 96 -18.01 1.33 -2.04
C LEU A 96 -17.53 0.75 -3.38
N MET A 97 -17.88 -0.52 -3.65
CA MET A 97 -17.58 -1.17 -4.93
C MET A 97 -18.27 -0.44 -6.08
N HIS A 98 -19.57 -0.17 -5.94
CA HIS A 98 -20.36 0.55 -6.95
C HIS A 98 -19.89 2.00 -7.13
N TYR A 99 -19.71 2.73 -6.02
CA TYR A 99 -19.28 4.13 -6.03
C TYR A 99 -17.89 4.30 -6.68
N GLY A 100 -16.97 3.42 -6.31
CA GLY A 100 -15.62 3.41 -6.89
C GLY A 100 -15.64 3.20 -8.41
N ASP A 101 -16.42 2.23 -8.89
CA ASP A 101 -16.53 1.92 -10.30
C ASP A 101 -17.27 3.03 -11.09
N LYS A 102 -18.47 3.41 -10.66
CA LYS A 102 -19.36 4.29 -11.44
C LYS A 102 -19.04 5.77 -11.31
N PHE A 103 -18.63 6.23 -10.13
CA PHE A 103 -18.45 7.65 -9.87
C PHE A 103 -17.00 8.10 -9.82
N LEU A 104 -16.09 7.22 -9.35
CA LEU A 104 -14.66 7.53 -9.29
C LEU A 104 -13.87 7.01 -10.51
N GLY A 105 -14.50 6.23 -11.39
CA GLY A 105 -13.83 5.64 -12.56
C GLY A 105 -12.73 4.66 -12.18
N LYS A 106 -12.86 3.99 -11.02
CA LYS A 106 -11.92 3.00 -10.53
C LYS A 106 -12.31 1.59 -10.99
N THR A 107 -11.34 0.70 -10.97
CA THR A 107 -11.58 -0.74 -10.99
C THR A 107 -11.49 -1.23 -9.54
N THR A 108 -12.63 -1.50 -8.94
CA THR A 108 -12.71 -1.92 -7.55
C THR A 108 -12.44 -3.41 -7.40
N VAL A 109 -11.70 -3.78 -6.36
CA VAL A 109 -11.38 -5.18 -6.04
C VAL A 109 -11.63 -5.42 -4.56
N LEU A 110 -12.42 -6.44 -4.25
CA LEU A 110 -12.66 -6.87 -2.87
C LEU A 110 -11.46 -7.65 -2.36
N CYS A 111 -10.87 -7.20 -1.27
CA CYS A 111 -9.68 -7.79 -0.65
C CYS A 111 -9.98 -8.35 0.74
N LYS A 112 -9.22 -9.37 1.13
CA LYS A 112 -9.18 -9.81 2.53
C LYS A 112 -8.35 -8.83 3.36
N ASP A 113 -8.70 -8.68 4.63
CA ASP A 113 -7.93 -7.91 5.62
C ASP A 113 -6.68 -8.70 6.05
N THR A 114 -5.70 -8.76 5.15
CA THR A 114 -4.42 -9.45 5.33
C THR A 114 -3.26 -8.51 5.02
N PRO A 115 -2.04 -8.74 5.55
CA PRO A 115 -0.90 -7.85 5.32
C PRO A 115 -0.65 -7.56 3.84
N ALA A 116 -0.52 -6.26 3.51
CA ALA A 116 -0.27 -5.72 2.17
C ALA A 116 -1.37 -6.02 1.12
N PHE A 117 -2.53 -6.51 1.53
CA PHE A 117 -3.72 -6.79 0.71
C PHE A 117 -3.41 -7.64 -0.54
N ILE A 118 -3.82 -7.24 -1.75
CA ILE A 118 -3.53 -7.98 -2.99
C ILE A 118 -2.37 -7.35 -3.76
N ALA A 119 -2.50 -6.09 -4.18
CA ALA A 119 -1.57 -5.52 -5.15
C ALA A 119 -0.16 -5.30 -4.59
N ASN A 120 -0.04 -4.78 -3.37
CA ASN A 120 1.27 -4.64 -2.73
C ASN A 120 1.92 -6.01 -2.48
N ARG A 121 1.13 -7.01 -2.07
CA ARG A 121 1.65 -8.37 -1.85
C ARG A 121 2.17 -8.99 -3.15
N VAL A 122 1.38 -8.95 -4.23
CA VAL A 122 1.77 -9.46 -5.55
C VAL A 122 2.94 -8.68 -6.13
N GLY A 123 2.91 -7.35 -6.01
CA GLY A 123 3.97 -6.47 -6.49
C GLY A 123 5.30 -6.72 -5.80
N VAL A 124 5.31 -6.74 -4.47
CA VAL A 124 6.53 -6.99 -3.70
C VAL A 124 7.02 -8.43 -3.89
N TYR A 125 6.13 -9.43 -3.93
CA TYR A 125 6.50 -10.79 -4.29
C TYR A 125 7.26 -10.83 -5.63
N SER A 126 6.72 -10.19 -6.67
CA SER A 126 7.35 -10.17 -8.01
C SER A 126 8.71 -9.48 -8.00
N ILE A 127 8.84 -8.37 -7.28
CA ILE A 127 10.12 -7.65 -7.16
C ILE A 127 11.13 -8.50 -6.39
N MET A 128 10.75 -9.06 -5.25
CA MET A 128 11.65 -9.88 -4.43
C MET A 128 12.13 -11.13 -5.17
N ALA A 129 11.25 -11.80 -5.93
CA ALA A 129 11.63 -12.92 -6.79
C ALA A 129 12.69 -12.50 -7.81
N LEU A 130 12.52 -11.34 -8.45
CA LEU A 130 13.51 -10.79 -9.37
C LEU A 130 14.84 -10.46 -8.67
N LEU A 131 14.81 -9.82 -7.50
CA LEU A 131 16.02 -9.48 -6.76
C LEU A 131 16.88 -10.71 -6.43
N HIS A 132 16.24 -11.82 -6.02
CA HIS A 132 16.95 -13.09 -5.79
C HIS A 132 17.45 -13.74 -7.09
N LEU A 133 16.69 -13.65 -8.19
CA LEU A 133 17.11 -14.18 -9.49
C LEU A 133 18.28 -13.42 -10.08
N VAL A 134 18.31 -12.12 -9.94
CA VAL A 134 19.43 -11.25 -10.42
C VAL A 134 20.75 -11.71 -9.84
N GLU A 135 20.80 -11.91 -8.52
CA GLU A 135 21.99 -12.38 -7.83
C GLU A 135 22.39 -13.80 -8.29
N LYS A 136 21.40 -14.70 -8.41
CA LYS A 136 21.62 -16.10 -8.83
C LYS A 136 22.10 -16.23 -10.27
N MET A 137 21.65 -15.34 -11.16
CA MET A 137 21.92 -15.42 -12.61
C MET A 137 23.00 -14.44 -13.07
N ASP A 138 23.59 -13.68 -12.17
CA ASP A 138 24.61 -12.65 -12.47
C ASP A 138 24.17 -11.66 -13.55
N LEU A 139 22.89 -11.20 -13.45
CA LEU A 139 22.31 -10.24 -14.40
C LEU A 139 22.58 -8.82 -13.97
N THR A 140 22.76 -7.94 -14.95
CA THR A 140 22.83 -6.49 -14.69
C THR A 140 21.43 -5.88 -14.52
N VAL A 141 21.37 -4.75 -13.82
CA VAL A 141 20.13 -3.97 -13.62
C VAL A 141 19.48 -3.60 -14.95
N GLU A 142 20.31 -3.19 -15.93
CA GLU A 142 19.88 -2.77 -17.27
C GLU A 142 19.30 -3.93 -18.07
N GLU A 143 19.88 -5.12 -17.98
CA GLU A 143 19.35 -6.34 -18.64
C GLU A 143 17.98 -6.69 -18.08
N VAL A 144 17.83 -6.69 -16.75
CA VAL A 144 16.56 -6.99 -16.10
C VAL A 144 15.49 -5.98 -16.50
N ASP A 145 15.79 -4.69 -16.48
CA ASP A 145 14.82 -3.67 -16.88
C ASP A 145 14.47 -3.77 -18.38
N LYS A 146 15.40 -4.16 -19.23
CA LYS A 146 15.13 -4.43 -20.65
C LYS A 146 14.13 -5.59 -20.83
N PHE A 147 14.29 -6.67 -20.06
CA PHE A 147 13.39 -7.81 -20.14
C PHE A 147 12.04 -7.57 -19.46
N THR A 148 12.02 -6.86 -18.34
CA THR A 148 10.81 -6.69 -17.50
C THR A 148 10.00 -5.44 -17.80
N GLY A 149 10.38 -4.69 -18.82
CA GLY A 149 9.72 -3.47 -19.27
C GLY A 149 8.72 -3.70 -20.41
N PRO A 150 8.81 -2.93 -21.50
CA PRO A 150 7.86 -2.98 -22.63
C PRO A 150 7.71 -4.36 -23.25
N ALA A 151 8.75 -5.20 -23.23
CA ALA A 151 8.69 -6.57 -23.74
C ALA A 151 7.61 -7.44 -23.04
N LEU A 152 7.29 -7.11 -21.78
CA LEU A 152 6.20 -7.74 -21.01
C LEU A 152 4.95 -6.87 -20.90
N GLY A 153 4.82 -5.83 -21.72
CA GLY A 153 3.68 -4.90 -21.68
C GLY A 153 3.70 -3.97 -20.45
N ARG A 154 4.83 -3.85 -19.78
CA ARG A 154 5.00 -2.95 -18.62
C ARG A 154 5.51 -1.56 -19.07
N PRO A 155 5.40 -0.52 -18.23
CA PRO A 155 5.98 0.79 -18.50
C PRO A 155 7.49 0.73 -18.78
N LYS A 156 8.02 1.72 -19.49
CA LYS A 156 9.46 1.83 -19.78
C LYS A 156 10.37 1.85 -18.55
N SER A 157 9.84 2.25 -17.40
CA SER A 157 10.54 2.20 -16.11
C SER A 157 10.80 0.78 -15.60
N ALA A 158 10.15 -0.22 -16.19
CA ALA A 158 10.35 -1.63 -15.89
C ALA A 158 10.31 -1.94 -14.37
N THR A 159 11.27 -2.70 -13.83
CA THR A 159 11.29 -3.12 -12.42
C THR A 159 12.17 -2.20 -11.56
N PHE A 160 13.46 -2.13 -11.86
CA PHE A 160 14.43 -1.41 -11.01
C PHE A 160 14.26 0.10 -11.09
N ARG A 161 14.03 0.62 -12.30
CA ARG A 161 13.75 2.05 -12.44
C ARG A 161 12.43 2.45 -11.76
N THR A 162 11.42 1.58 -11.78
CA THR A 162 10.16 1.81 -11.02
C THR A 162 10.42 1.80 -9.53
N THR A 163 11.24 0.86 -9.03
CA THR A 163 11.65 0.82 -7.63
C THR A 163 12.36 2.09 -7.19
N ASP A 164 13.23 2.65 -8.02
CA ASP A 164 13.90 3.93 -7.75
C ASP A 164 12.93 5.12 -7.70
N VAL A 165 11.89 5.13 -8.55
CA VAL A 165 10.86 6.18 -8.56
C VAL A 165 9.97 6.11 -7.33
N VAL A 166 9.53 4.91 -6.95
CA VAL A 166 8.68 4.66 -5.77
C VAL A 166 9.46 4.86 -4.47
N GLY A 167 10.71 4.47 -4.47
CA GLY A 167 11.62 4.44 -3.33
C GLY A 167 11.84 3.03 -2.81
N LEU A 168 13.11 2.62 -2.81
CA LEU A 168 13.56 1.31 -2.35
C LEU A 168 13.15 1.04 -0.89
N ASP A 169 13.19 2.06 -0.02
CA ASP A 169 12.75 1.95 1.37
C ASP A 169 11.26 1.59 1.51
N THR A 170 10.41 2.06 0.61
CA THR A 170 8.99 1.68 0.58
C THR A 170 8.85 0.18 0.30
N MET A 171 9.55 -0.32 -0.70
CA MET A 171 9.60 -1.75 -1.03
C MET A 171 10.15 -2.58 0.14
N ILE A 172 11.27 -2.14 0.74
CA ILE A 172 11.90 -2.79 1.89
C ILE A 172 10.92 -2.87 3.08
N LYS A 173 10.23 -1.77 3.39
CA LYS A 173 9.24 -1.73 4.48
C LYS A 173 8.11 -2.74 4.27
N VAL A 174 7.57 -2.81 3.06
CA VAL A 174 6.49 -3.77 2.75
C VAL A 174 7.02 -5.21 2.80
N SER A 175 8.22 -5.47 2.25
CA SER A 175 8.84 -6.79 2.28
C SER A 175 9.11 -7.28 3.71
N LYS A 176 9.70 -6.44 4.55
CA LYS A 176 9.90 -6.74 5.99
C LYS A 176 8.56 -6.99 6.69
N GLY A 177 7.56 -6.16 6.43
CA GLY A 177 6.22 -6.34 6.99
C GLY A 177 5.57 -7.68 6.58
N LEU A 178 5.75 -8.12 5.33
CA LEU A 178 5.28 -9.43 4.87
C LEU A 178 6.07 -10.57 5.53
N TYR A 179 7.38 -10.42 5.64
CA TYR A 179 8.24 -11.40 6.33
C TYR A 179 7.80 -11.58 7.78
N ASP A 180 7.61 -10.48 8.52
CA ASP A 180 7.30 -10.52 9.95
C ASP A 180 5.86 -11.00 10.24
N ASN A 181 4.89 -10.65 9.38
CA ASN A 181 3.46 -10.88 9.64
C ASN A 181 2.84 -12.03 8.85
N CYS A 182 3.61 -12.73 7.99
CA CYS A 182 3.12 -13.85 7.20
C CYS A 182 4.04 -15.09 7.35
N PRO A 183 4.27 -15.62 8.56
CA PRO A 183 5.20 -16.74 8.78
C PRO A 183 4.77 -18.04 8.08
N ASP A 184 3.47 -18.22 7.89
CA ASP A 184 2.90 -19.41 7.24
C ASP A 184 2.80 -19.28 5.71
N ASP A 185 3.29 -18.19 5.12
CA ASP A 185 3.31 -18.03 3.67
C ASP A 185 4.31 -19.03 3.04
N LYS A 186 3.87 -19.77 2.02
CA LYS A 186 4.74 -20.71 1.29
C LYS A 186 5.97 -20.04 0.68
N ALA A 187 5.91 -18.75 0.41
CA ALA A 187 7.00 -17.94 -0.12
C ALA A 187 7.64 -17.04 0.95
N HIS A 188 7.45 -17.33 2.25
CA HIS A 188 7.93 -16.52 3.36
C HIS A 188 9.40 -16.09 3.19
N ASP A 189 10.30 -17.05 2.92
CA ASP A 189 11.73 -16.76 2.78
C ASP A 189 12.07 -15.84 1.60
N LEU A 190 11.18 -15.75 0.61
CA LEU A 190 11.37 -14.86 -0.53
C LEU A 190 11.36 -13.38 -0.11
N PHE A 191 10.63 -13.05 0.96
CA PHE A 191 10.55 -11.67 1.47
C PHE A 191 11.79 -11.24 2.27
N ARG A 192 12.77 -12.13 2.49
CA ARG A 192 14.06 -11.80 3.08
C ARG A 192 14.91 -10.99 2.09
N LEU A 193 15.38 -9.83 2.53
CA LEU A 193 16.17 -8.95 1.68
C LEU A 193 17.50 -9.58 1.28
N PRO A 194 17.87 -9.61 -0.01
CA PRO A 194 19.21 -9.95 -0.46
C PRO A 194 20.29 -9.03 0.15
N GLU A 195 21.52 -9.51 0.31
CA GLU A 195 22.60 -8.76 0.96
C GLU A 195 22.92 -7.45 0.26
N TYR A 196 22.89 -7.43 -1.07
CA TYR A 196 23.17 -6.20 -1.82
C TYR A 196 22.08 -5.13 -1.62
N VAL A 197 20.81 -5.53 -1.44
CA VAL A 197 19.72 -4.60 -1.11
C VAL A 197 19.90 -4.03 0.31
N GLN A 198 20.33 -4.86 1.26
CA GLN A 198 20.66 -4.38 2.61
C GLN A 198 21.82 -3.38 2.58
N LYS A 199 22.85 -3.61 1.75
CA LYS A 199 23.95 -2.66 1.52
C LYS A 199 23.46 -1.35 0.90
N MET A 200 22.52 -1.40 -0.04
CA MET A 200 21.90 -0.20 -0.62
C MET A 200 21.13 0.60 0.45
N GLU A 201 20.34 -0.08 1.31
CA GLU A 201 19.63 0.56 2.43
C GLU A 201 20.63 1.26 3.37
N ALA A 202 21.70 0.56 3.78
CA ALA A 202 22.73 1.08 4.68
C ALA A 202 23.49 2.29 4.11
N ASN A 203 23.68 2.34 2.78
CA ASN A 203 24.31 3.46 2.08
C ASN A 203 23.33 4.60 1.73
N ASN A 204 22.07 4.50 2.13
CA ASN A 204 21.02 5.46 1.77
C ASN A 204 20.83 5.61 0.24
N TRP A 205 20.99 4.52 -0.51
CA TRP A 205 20.73 4.47 -1.96
C TRP A 205 19.29 4.05 -2.21
N LEU A 206 18.36 4.98 -1.98
CA LEU A 206 16.93 4.70 -1.91
C LEU A 206 16.15 5.09 -3.19
N GLY A 207 16.86 5.47 -4.23
CA GLY A 207 16.27 5.87 -5.51
C GLY A 207 16.30 7.37 -5.76
N ASP A 208 15.31 7.88 -6.51
CA ASP A 208 15.27 9.28 -6.97
C ASP A 208 15.34 10.31 -5.85
N LYS A 209 14.73 10.04 -4.72
CA LYS A 209 14.71 10.96 -3.56
C LYS A 209 16.08 11.16 -2.92
N THR A 210 16.97 10.17 -3.03
CA THR A 210 18.35 10.26 -2.57
C THR A 210 19.35 10.46 -3.71
N LYS A 211 18.84 10.65 -4.95
CA LYS A 211 19.61 10.82 -6.19
C LYS A 211 20.44 9.60 -6.60
N GLN A 212 20.33 8.52 -5.88
CA GLN A 212 20.96 7.24 -6.16
C GLN A 212 20.09 6.08 -5.63
N GLY A 213 19.94 5.04 -6.43
CA GLY A 213 19.31 3.79 -6.12
C GLY A 213 19.97 2.69 -6.93
N PHE A 214 19.21 1.88 -7.65
CA PHE A 214 19.73 0.96 -8.69
C PHE A 214 20.40 1.76 -9.81
N TYR A 215 19.88 2.94 -10.09
CA TYR A 215 20.47 3.90 -11.03
C TYR A 215 20.97 5.12 -10.29
N LYS A 216 22.03 5.72 -10.85
CA LYS A 216 22.59 7.00 -10.36
C LYS A 216 22.36 8.09 -11.39
N LYS A 217 21.73 9.20 -10.97
CA LYS A 217 21.65 10.39 -11.83
C LYS A 217 23.02 11.04 -11.94
N THR A 218 23.63 10.97 -13.13
CA THR A 218 24.83 11.75 -13.47
C THR A 218 24.41 13.04 -14.16
N LYS A 219 25.09 14.16 -13.85
CA LYS A 219 24.94 15.36 -14.68
C LYS A 219 25.59 15.03 -16.02
N THR A 220 24.81 15.00 -17.07
CA THR A 220 25.36 15.10 -18.43
C THR A 220 26.04 16.47 -18.51
N ALA A 221 27.32 16.47 -18.87
CA ALA A 221 28.08 17.70 -19.16
C ALA A 221 27.49 18.41 -20.38
#